data_dd7cc387def4ab9d453bf479b17273c9
#
_entry.id   dd7cc387def4ab9d453bf479b17273c9
#
_cell.length_a   1.000
_cell.length_b   1.000
_cell.length_c   1.000
_cell.angle_alpha   90.00
_cell.angle_beta   90.00
_cell.angle_gamma   90.00
#
_symmetry.space_group_name_H-M   'P 1'
#
loop_
_entity.id
_entity.type
_entity.pdbx_description
1 polymer ?
#
loop_
_entity_poly.entity_id
_entity_poly.type
_entity_poly.pdbx_seq_one_letter_code
_entity_poly.pdbx_strand_id
1 'polypeptide(L)'
;GWGRGWGWGSSKSNHTGQGFNKHPLNETQGPKKIIVGGSENWHFSFNYSDWAFNNAPFYFNDTLVFNYDPPSNTTFPHSVYLFSDRWSYLNCDLKRAKMVANATQGGGEGFEFVLKRWTPYYFACGERNGFHCKVGGMRFMVMPLFRWHY
;
A
#
# COMPACT_ATOMS: atom_id res chain seq x y z
N GLY A 1 2.93 14.23 -11.59
CA GLY A 1 2.41 14.30 -11.74
C GLY A 1 1.87 14.65 -12.11
N TRP A 2 2.18 14.43 -11.84
CA TRP A 2 1.57 14.65 -12.20
C TRP A 2 1.46 15.40 -12.03
N GLY A 3 2.23 15.67 -11.91
CA GLY A 3 2.04 16.23 -11.66
C GLY A 3 2.09 16.98 -11.45
N ARG A 4 2.39 17.12 -11.07
CA ARG A 4 2.29 17.68 -10.74
C ARG A 4 2.52 18.10 -10.85
N GLY A 5 3.10 18.10 -11.10
CA GLY A 5 3.06 18.33 -11.09
C GLY A 5 3.15 18.83 -11.35
N TRP A 6 3.40 18.93 -11.33
CA TRP A 6 3.19 19.28 -11.54
C TRP A 6 3.28 19.76 -11.46
N GLY A 7 3.89 19.80 -11.23
CA GLY A 7 3.85 20.12 -10.99
C GLY A 7 4.02 20.62 -11.18
N TRP A 8 4.16 20.91 -11.00
CA TRP A 8 4.11 21.32 -11.05
C TRP A 8 4.10 21.95 -10.84
N GLY A 9 4.55 22.02 -10.62
CA GLY A 9 4.48 22.42 -10.28
C GLY A 9 4.57 23.03 -10.10
N SER A 10 4.88 23.34 -9.95
CA SER A 10 4.92 23.82 -9.62
C SER A 10 4.90 24.43 -9.31
N SER A 11 5.33 24.65 -9.11
CA SER A 11 5.39 25.10 -8.66
C SER A 11 5.47 25.71 -8.26
N LYS A 12 5.85 26.06 -7.98
CA LYS A 12 6.05 26.52 -7.44
C LYS A 12 6.30 27.18 -6.95
N SER A 13 6.79 27.51 -6.79
CA SER A 13 7.08 27.93 -6.20
C SER A 13 7.32 28.51 -5.70
N ASN A 14 7.89 28.86 -5.40
CA ASN A 14 8.13 29.19 -4.86
C ASN A 14 8.48 29.54 -4.47
N HIS A 15 9.07 29.73 -4.19
CA HIS A 15 9.39 29.70 -3.77
C HIS A 15 9.80 29.88 -3.36
N THR A 16 10.17 30.29 -3.13
CA THR A 16 10.59 30.16 -2.69
C THR A 16 11.00 29.97 -2.41
N GLY A 17 11.57 30.27 -2.30
CA GLY A 17 11.92 29.70 -1.93
C GLY A 17 12.18 29.23 -1.68
N GLN A 18 12.46 29.20 -1.44
CA GLN A 18 12.63 28.42 -1.21
C GLN A 18 12.69 27.69 -1.24
N GLY A 19 13.05 27.86 -1.21
CA GLY A 19 13.06 26.81 -1.24
C GLY A 19 13.10 26.19 -1.53
N PHE A 20 13.57 26.09 -1.46
CA PHE A 20 13.61 25.14 -1.80
C PHE A 20 13.85 24.60 -1.89
N ASN A 21 14.14 24.68 -1.69
CA ASN A 21 14.33 23.78 -1.79
C ASN A 21 14.61 23.14 -1.96
N LYS A 22 14.87 23.07 -1.69
CA LYS A 22 15.17 22.26 -1.87
C LYS A 22 15.15 21.52 -1.89
N HIS A 23 15.54 21.27 -1.73
CA HIS A 23 15.58 20.25 -1.82
C HIS A 23 15.75 19.57 -1.91
N PRO A 24 15.88 19.47 -1.47
CA PRO A 24 16.16 18.65 -1.69
C PRO A 24 15.96 17.79 -1.91
N LEU A 25 16.33 17.62 -1.85
CA LEU A 25 16.39 16.81 -2.23
C LEU A 25 16.24 15.83 -2.19
N ASN A 26 16.45 15.70 -1.87
CA ASN A 26 16.42 14.76 -1.88
C ASN A 26 16.00 13.94 -1.50
N GLU A 27 15.99 14.19 -1.08
CA GLU A 27 15.60 13.50 -0.77
C GLU A 27 15.70 12.46 -0.65
N THR A 28 16.31 12.58 0.04
CA THR A 28 16.30 11.55 -0.11
C THR A 28 15.53 10.64 -0.61
N GLN A 29 16.01 10.04 -1.04
CA GLN A 29 15.15 9.47 -2.07
C GLN A 29 15.32 7.97 -2.19
N GLY A 30 15.73 7.36 -1.11
CA GLY A 30 15.84 5.92 -1.07
C GLY A 30 14.51 5.24 -0.77
N PRO A 31 14.48 3.91 -0.76
CA PRO A 31 13.28 3.15 -0.42
C PRO A 31 12.79 3.50 0.98
N LYS A 32 11.49 3.43 1.18
CA LYS A 32 10.90 3.76 2.46
C LYS A 32 9.92 2.70 2.89
N LYS A 33 9.56 2.71 4.17
CA LYS A 33 8.53 1.85 4.72
C LYS A 33 7.24 2.65 4.80
N ILE A 34 6.16 2.02 4.36
CA ILE A 34 4.85 2.66 4.28
C ILE A 34 3.87 1.77 5.04
N ILE A 35 3.28 2.31 6.10
CA ILE A 35 2.25 1.59 6.85
C ILE A 35 0.97 1.58 6.04
N VAL A 36 0.49 0.39 5.70
CA VAL A 36 -0.75 0.25 4.93
C VAL A 36 -1.91 0.78 5.77
N GLY A 37 -2.64 1.73 5.20
CA GLY A 37 -3.72 2.41 5.92
C GLY A 37 -3.25 3.52 6.82
N GLY A 38 -1.94 3.75 6.94
CA GLY A 38 -1.43 4.77 7.85
C GLY A 38 -1.85 4.46 9.29
N SER A 39 -2.40 5.45 9.98
CA SER A 39 -2.84 5.29 11.37
C SER A 39 -4.01 4.31 11.53
N GLU A 40 -4.71 4.00 10.43
CA GLU A 40 -5.80 3.01 10.47
C GLU A 40 -5.28 1.58 10.59
N ASN A 41 -4.06 1.31 10.15
CA ASN A 41 -3.53 -0.04 10.08
C ASN A 41 -4.39 -0.94 9.17
N TRP A 42 -4.35 -2.25 9.34
CA TRP A 42 -5.04 -3.20 8.45
C TRP A 42 -6.26 -3.76 9.16
N HIS A 43 -7.47 -3.26 8.82
CA HIS A 43 -8.68 -3.69 9.50
C HIS A 43 -9.90 -3.59 8.60
N PHE A 44 -10.99 -4.20 9.03
CA PHE A 44 -12.26 -4.22 8.31
C PHE A 44 -12.90 -2.83 8.30
N SER A 45 -13.50 -2.48 7.17
CA SER A 45 -14.35 -1.28 7.04
C SER A 45 -13.57 0.03 6.87
N PHE A 46 -12.46 -0.05 6.12
CA PHE A 46 -11.74 1.13 5.67
C PHE A 46 -11.46 0.99 4.18
N ASN A 47 -11.52 2.08 3.44
CA ASN A 47 -11.36 2.04 1.98
C ASN A 47 -9.88 2.11 1.60
N TYR A 48 -9.26 0.95 1.46
CA TYR A 48 -7.82 0.87 1.13
C TYR A 48 -7.53 1.25 -0.33
N SER A 49 -8.51 1.11 -1.22
CA SER A 49 -8.34 1.57 -2.60
C SER A 49 -8.12 3.09 -2.63
N ASP A 50 -8.92 3.82 -1.87
CA ASP A 50 -8.74 5.27 -1.74
C ASP A 50 -7.42 5.61 -1.05
N TRP A 51 -7.09 4.88 0.01
CA TRP A 51 -5.82 5.11 0.71
C TRP A 51 -4.65 4.96 -0.26
N ALA A 52 -4.62 3.88 -1.04
CA ALA A 52 -3.54 3.64 -1.98
C ALA A 52 -3.48 4.72 -3.06
N PHE A 53 -4.64 5.11 -3.58
CA PHE A 53 -4.69 6.18 -4.58
C PHE A 53 -4.14 7.49 -4.02
N ASN A 54 -4.50 7.82 -2.80
CA ASN A 54 -4.09 9.08 -2.16
C ASN A 54 -2.63 9.08 -1.72
N ASN A 55 -2.01 7.90 -1.61
CA ASN A 55 -0.62 7.78 -1.18
C ASN A 55 0.33 7.37 -2.32
N ALA A 56 -0.21 7.20 -3.51
CA ALA A 56 0.62 6.93 -4.69
C ALA A 56 1.48 8.15 -5.02
N PRO A 57 2.61 7.99 -5.71
CA PRO A 57 3.10 6.73 -6.23
C PRO A 57 3.87 5.90 -5.21
N PHE A 58 3.92 4.59 -5.46
CA PHE A 58 4.77 3.66 -4.71
C PHE A 58 5.93 3.28 -5.61
N TYR A 59 7.06 2.97 -5.01
CA TYR A 59 8.28 2.78 -5.78
C TYR A 59 8.88 1.39 -5.58
N PHE A 60 9.61 0.95 -6.57
CA PHE A 60 10.38 -0.28 -6.51
C PHE A 60 11.28 -0.24 -5.27
N ASN A 61 11.29 -1.33 -4.52
CA ASN A 61 12.01 -1.50 -3.24
C ASN A 61 11.38 -0.81 -2.04
N ASP A 62 10.29 -0.08 -2.20
CA ASP A 62 9.53 0.36 -1.02
C ASP A 62 8.98 -0.87 -0.30
N THR A 63 8.81 -0.75 1.01
CA THR A 63 8.25 -1.82 1.83
C THR A 63 6.89 -1.39 2.35
N LEU A 64 5.89 -2.23 2.11
CA LEU A 64 4.57 -2.06 2.71
C LEU A 64 4.54 -2.81 4.03
N VAL A 65 4.01 -2.18 5.06
CA VAL A 65 3.90 -2.79 6.39
C VAL A 65 2.43 -2.96 6.74
N PHE A 66 2.01 -4.20 6.93
CA PHE A 66 0.64 -4.53 7.32
C PHE A 66 0.62 -4.81 8.82
N ASN A 67 -0.06 -3.95 9.56
CA ASN A 67 -0.20 -4.09 11.01
C ASN A 67 -1.61 -4.55 11.34
N TYR A 68 -1.72 -5.69 11.99
CA TYR A 68 -3.01 -6.21 12.45
C TYR A 68 -2.79 -7.17 13.61
N ASP A 69 -3.74 -7.16 14.55
CA ASP A 69 -3.64 -7.99 15.74
C ASP A 69 -3.97 -9.44 15.42
N PRO A 70 -3.37 -10.39 16.14
CA PRO A 70 -3.79 -11.78 16.02
C PRO A 70 -5.22 -11.95 16.49
N PRO A 71 -5.92 -13.00 16.03
CA PRO A 71 -7.30 -13.22 16.47
C PRO A 71 -7.39 -13.47 17.95
N SER A 72 -8.48 -13.00 18.55
CA SER A 72 -8.75 -13.18 19.97
C SER A 72 -10.26 -13.20 20.19
N ASN A 73 -10.69 -13.19 21.45
CA ASN A 73 -12.12 -13.13 21.77
C ASN A 73 -12.76 -11.82 21.28
N THR A 74 -11.95 -10.79 21.06
CA THR A 74 -12.46 -9.46 20.68
C THR A 74 -11.92 -8.99 19.32
N THR A 75 -11.04 -9.76 18.67
CA THR A 75 -10.41 -9.36 17.44
C THR A 75 -10.59 -10.41 16.37
N PHE A 76 -11.21 -10.05 15.25
CA PHE A 76 -11.33 -10.93 14.10
C PHE A 76 -9.97 -11.12 13.43
N PRO A 77 -9.72 -12.28 12.83
CA PRO A 77 -8.48 -12.49 12.09
C PRO A 77 -8.43 -11.66 10.81
N HIS A 78 -7.22 -11.27 10.46
CA HIS A 78 -6.92 -10.68 9.16
C HIS A 78 -5.72 -11.42 8.57
N SER A 79 -5.53 -11.26 7.28
CA SER A 79 -4.43 -11.89 6.57
C SER A 79 -4.08 -11.03 5.36
N VAL A 80 -3.02 -11.40 4.64
CA VAL A 80 -2.63 -10.69 3.43
C VAL A 80 -2.47 -11.70 2.31
N TYR A 81 -3.19 -11.46 1.22
CA TYR A 81 -3.15 -12.27 0.02
C TYR A 81 -2.77 -11.42 -1.18
N LEU A 82 -2.17 -12.06 -2.17
CA LEU A 82 -1.93 -11.48 -3.47
C LEU A 82 -2.79 -12.18 -4.50
N PHE A 83 -3.56 -11.40 -5.25
CA PHE A 83 -4.27 -11.94 -6.41
C PHE A 83 -3.30 -12.02 -7.60
N SER A 84 -3.53 -12.99 -8.47
CA SER A 84 -2.69 -13.20 -9.64
C SER A 84 -3.06 -12.32 -10.83
N ASP A 85 -4.27 -11.76 -10.81
CA ASP A 85 -4.74 -10.94 -11.93
C ASP A 85 -5.80 -9.95 -11.48
N ARG A 86 -6.09 -9.00 -12.35
CA ARG A 86 -7.02 -7.92 -12.04
C ARG A 86 -8.46 -8.40 -11.85
N TRP A 87 -8.86 -9.38 -12.65
CA TRP A 87 -10.23 -9.90 -12.55
C TRP A 87 -10.49 -10.50 -11.17
N SER A 88 -9.58 -11.34 -10.69
CA SER A 88 -9.69 -11.94 -9.36
C SER A 88 -9.73 -10.87 -8.27
N TYR A 89 -8.90 -9.84 -8.42
CA TYR A 89 -8.89 -8.70 -7.50
C TYR A 89 -10.23 -7.99 -7.47
N LEU A 90 -10.78 -7.65 -8.64
CA LEU A 90 -12.05 -6.93 -8.71
C LEU A 90 -13.21 -7.73 -8.14
N ASN A 91 -13.12 -9.05 -8.19
CA ASN A 91 -14.17 -9.94 -7.72
C ASN A 91 -13.87 -10.57 -6.36
N CYS A 92 -12.74 -10.20 -5.73
CA CYS A 92 -12.29 -10.81 -4.48
C CYS A 92 -12.31 -12.34 -4.55
N ASP A 93 -11.88 -12.87 -5.69
CA ASP A 93 -11.86 -14.31 -5.95
C ASP A 93 -10.52 -14.88 -5.46
N LEU A 94 -10.56 -15.57 -4.34
CA LEU A 94 -9.35 -16.05 -3.67
C LEU A 94 -8.89 -17.42 -4.16
N LYS A 95 -9.56 -18.02 -5.15
CA LYS A 95 -9.25 -19.40 -5.55
C LYS A 95 -7.81 -19.59 -5.97
N ARG A 96 -7.21 -18.61 -6.64
CA ARG A 96 -5.83 -18.67 -7.08
C ARG A 96 -4.96 -17.62 -6.43
N ALA A 97 -5.45 -17.00 -5.38
CA ALA A 97 -4.68 -16.01 -4.65
C ALA A 97 -3.65 -16.73 -3.76
N LYS A 98 -2.54 -16.04 -3.52
CA LYS A 98 -1.45 -16.57 -2.70
C LYS A 98 -1.45 -15.86 -1.36
N MET A 99 -1.53 -16.63 -0.27
CA MET A 99 -1.39 -16.04 1.06
C MET A 99 0.07 -15.70 1.30
N VAL A 100 0.33 -14.44 1.63
CA VAL A 100 1.69 -13.98 1.95
C VAL A 100 1.87 -13.74 3.43
N ALA A 101 0.78 -13.51 4.18
CA ALA A 101 0.84 -13.40 5.63
C ALA A 101 -0.43 -13.96 6.25
N ASN A 102 -0.28 -14.80 7.27
CA ASN A 102 -1.41 -15.41 7.95
C ASN A 102 -1.87 -14.53 9.12
N ALA A 103 -2.88 -15.00 9.86
CA ALA A 103 -3.54 -14.21 10.89
C ALA A 103 -2.63 -13.85 12.08
N THR A 104 -1.49 -14.51 12.23
CA THR A 104 -0.60 -14.27 13.37
C THR A 104 0.63 -13.44 13.01
N GLN A 105 0.79 -13.05 11.74
CA GLN A 105 2.01 -12.40 11.27
C GLN A 105 1.95 -10.88 11.25
N GLY A 106 0.83 -10.29 11.61
CA GLY A 106 0.67 -8.84 11.55
C GLY A 106 0.97 -8.09 12.83
N GLY A 107 1.32 -8.81 13.91
CA GLY A 107 1.57 -8.17 15.21
C GLY A 107 2.96 -7.58 15.32
N GLY A 108 3.21 -6.94 16.47
CA GLY A 108 4.50 -6.33 16.73
C GLY A 108 4.78 -5.22 15.71
N GLU A 109 5.87 -5.38 14.96
CA GLU A 109 6.25 -4.40 13.95
C GLU A 109 5.52 -4.60 12.61
N GLY A 110 4.61 -5.58 12.56
CA GLY A 110 3.83 -5.83 11.38
C GLY A 110 4.48 -6.78 10.40
N PHE A 111 3.73 -7.13 9.35
CA PHE A 111 4.23 -7.92 8.25
C PHE A 111 4.78 -7.00 7.16
N GLU A 112 6.02 -7.21 6.77
CA GLU A 112 6.69 -6.38 5.76
C GLU A 112 6.69 -7.08 4.41
N PHE A 113 6.28 -6.34 3.39
CA PHE A 113 6.29 -6.83 2.01
C PHE A 113 7.03 -5.82 1.13
N VAL A 114 8.13 -6.26 0.49
CA VAL A 114 8.94 -5.39 -0.35
C VAL A 114 8.43 -5.45 -1.79
N LEU A 115 8.26 -4.29 -2.40
CA LEU A 115 7.77 -4.19 -3.78
C LEU A 115 8.93 -4.44 -4.74
N LYS A 116 8.99 -5.63 -5.33
CA LYS A 116 10.13 -6.08 -6.14
C LYS A 116 9.83 -6.22 -7.63
N ARG A 117 8.61 -5.93 -8.06
CA ARG A 117 8.23 -6.10 -9.46
C ARG A 117 7.68 -4.80 -10.03
N TRP A 118 7.70 -4.69 -11.34
CA TRP A 118 7.13 -3.56 -12.07
C TRP A 118 5.73 -3.85 -12.59
N THR A 119 5.13 -4.92 -12.13
CA THR A 119 3.76 -5.27 -12.47
C THR A 119 2.87 -4.90 -11.30
N PRO A 120 1.58 -4.73 -11.53
CA PRO A 120 0.68 -4.42 -10.43
C PRO A 120 0.67 -5.52 -9.37
N TYR A 121 0.58 -5.09 -8.12
CA TYR A 121 0.30 -5.97 -7.00
C TYR A 121 -1.13 -5.73 -6.56
N TYR A 122 -1.87 -6.81 -6.36
CA TYR A 122 -3.25 -6.75 -5.92
C TYR A 122 -3.35 -7.41 -4.56
N PHE A 123 -3.47 -6.60 -3.51
CA PHE A 123 -3.49 -7.06 -2.13
C PHE A 123 -4.90 -7.12 -1.58
N ALA A 124 -5.15 -8.09 -0.70
CA ALA A 124 -6.41 -8.17 0.03
C ALA A 124 -6.26 -8.98 1.30
N CYS A 125 -7.22 -8.77 2.22
CA CYS A 125 -7.44 -9.70 3.33
C CYS A 125 -8.25 -10.86 2.80
N GLY A 126 -7.82 -12.09 3.09
CA GLY A 126 -8.50 -13.29 2.60
C GLY A 126 -9.53 -13.88 3.56
N GLU A 127 -9.77 -13.22 4.70
CA GLU A 127 -10.60 -13.80 5.74
C GLU A 127 -12.08 -13.81 5.38
N ARG A 128 -12.80 -14.78 5.93
CA ARG A 128 -14.23 -14.96 5.71
C ARG A 128 -14.54 -15.17 4.22
N ASN A 129 -13.70 -15.96 3.55
CA ASN A 129 -13.88 -16.30 2.12
C ASN A 129 -14.02 -15.06 1.24
N GLY A 130 -13.25 -14.02 1.53
CA GLY A 130 -13.27 -12.80 0.74
C GLY A 130 -14.27 -11.76 1.18
N PHE A 131 -15.00 -12.01 2.26
CA PHE A 131 -15.95 -11.03 2.80
C PHE A 131 -15.20 -9.76 3.25
N HIS A 132 -14.05 -9.92 3.93
CA HIS A 132 -13.26 -8.77 4.34
C HIS A 132 -12.76 -7.97 3.15
N CYS A 133 -12.46 -8.64 2.04
CA CYS A 133 -12.07 -8.00 0.79
C CYS A 133 -13.26 -7.26 0.16
N LYS A 134 -14.37 -7.98 -0.03
CA LYS A 134 -15.49 -7.47 -0.83
C LYS A 134 -16.32 -6.42 -0.10
N VAL A 135 -16.63 -6.67 1.16
CA VAL A 135 -17.49 -5.79 1.96
C VAL A 135 -16.65 -4.89 2.87
N GLY A 136 -15.60 -5.44 3.42
CA GLY A 136 -14.76 -4.71 4.38
C GLY A 136 -13.82 -3.70 3.77
N GLY A 137 -13.70 -3.66 2.45
CA GLY A 137 -12.81 -2.71 1.77
C GLY A 137 -11.34 -3.04 1.88
N MET A 138 -10.99 -4.22 2.40
CA MET A 138 -9.59 -4.59 2.63
C MET A 138 -8.96 -5.13 1.36
N ARG A 139 -8.82 -4.25 0.38
CA ARG A 139 -8.14 -4.56 -0.88
C ARG A 139 -7.62 -3.29 -1.52
N PHE A 140 -6.48 -3.39 -2.18
CA PHE A 140 -5.93 -2.25 -2.93
C PHE A 140 -4.90 -2.75 -3.93
N MET A 141 -4.61 -1.90 -4.90
CA MET A 141 -3.61 -2.17 -5.93
C MET A 141 -2.49 -1.16 -5.81
N VAL A 142 -1.25 -1.63 -6.00
CA VAL A 142 -0.11 -0.74 -6.17
C VAL A 142 0.65 -1.13 -7.42
N MET A 143 1.14 -0.11 -8.12
CA MET A 143 1.99 -0.28 -9.30
C MET A 143 3.33 0.40 -9.01
N PRO A 144 4.37 -0.35 -8.67
CA PRO A 144 5.65 0.26 -8.33
C PRO A 144 6.29 0.95 -9.54
N LEU A 145 6.83 2.13 -9.30
CA LEU A 145 7.55 2.90 -10.29
C LEU A 145 9.03 2.94 -9.92
N PHE A 146 9.88 3.29 -10.88
CA PHE A 146 11.27 3.55 -10.60
C PHE A 146 11.47 4.94 -10.03
N ARG A 147 12.40 5.06 -9.09
CA ARG A 147 12.89 6.36 -8.70
C ARG A 147 13.97 6.79 -9.67
N TRP A 148 13.89 8.05 -10.09
CA TRP A 148 14.90 8.59 -10.98
C TRP A 148 16.06 9.12 -10.15
N HIS A 149 17.27 8.88 -10.66
CA HIS A 149 18.50 9.40 -10.07
C HIS A 149 19.28 10.15 -11.15
N TYR A 150 19.75 11.30 -10.80
CA TYR A 150 20.54 12.11 -11.72
C TYR A 150 21.95 12.31 -11.19
#